data_2d717b6f58851fb46cad0a032efcb536
#
_entry.id   2d717b6f58851fb46cad0a032efcb536
#
_cell.length_a   1.000
_cell.length_b   1.000
_cell.length_c   1.000
_cell.angle_alpha   90.00
_cell.angle_beta   90.00
_cell.angle_gamma   90.00
#
_symmetry.space_group_name_H-M   'P 1'
#
loop_
_entity.id
_entity.type
_entity.pdbx_description
1 polymer ?
#
loop_
_entity_poly.entity_id
_entity_poly.type
_entity_poly.pdbx_seq_one_letter_code
_entity_poly.pdbx_strand_id
1 'polypeptide(L)'
;MDLKQELQEFAQRVLGGEPELKRKAEAGFRLIYIPHENNGYGGGHNVALKEAQKLGSVYHLVVNPDVWFGPEVMPALIEYMDAHEEVGQIMPKVLYPNGQIQRLAKMLPTPLDFFGRFCLPEFLIRRRNKKFELVQSGFSKKMNIPFLSGCFMFFRMSALNEVGLFDEQFFLYAEDIDMTRRMHQKYETLFFPSTTIYHTFTRGSRRSLRLMWIHIISTIKYLNKWGWWNDSERKEINENVKAQIGGAL
;
A
#
# COMPACT_ATOMS: atom_id res chain seq x y z
N MET A 1 23.81 -13.28 5.69
CA MET A 1 24.48 -12.00 5.37
C MET A 1 23.81 -10.95 6.22
N ASP A 2 24.58 -10.11 6.91
CA ASP A 2 24.01 -9.09 7.80
C ASP A 2 23.55 -7.91 6.95
N LEU A 3 22.26 -7.60 6.97
CA LEU A 3 21.67 -6.46 6.23
C LEU A 3 22.41 -5.14 6.50
N LYS A 4 22.95 -4.96 7.71
CA LYS A 4 23.76 -3.82 8.08
C LYS A 4 25.05 -3.74 7.25
N GLN A 5 25.70 -4.87 7.01
CA GLN A 5 26.92 -4.97 6.21
C GLN A 5 26.61 -4.68 4.74
N GLU A 6 25.50 -5.24 4.18
CA GLU A 6 25.09 -4.97 2.81
C GLU A 6 24.76 -3.49 2.58
N LEU A 7 24.07 -2.86 3.55
CA LEU A 7 23.76 -1.43 3.48
C LEU A 7 25.01 -0.55 3.63
N GLN A 8 25.98 -0.96 4.47
CA GLN A 8 27.27 -0.27 4.57
C GLN A 8 28.09 -0.40 3.28
N GLU A 9 28.11 -1.60 2.66
CA GLU A 9 28.76 -1.82 1.38
C GLU A 9 28.05 -1.07 0.24
N PHE A 10 26.72 -0.99 0.27
CA PHE A 10 25.94 -0.17 -0.66
C PHE A 10 26.24 1.32 -0.44
N ALA A 11 26.23 1.79 0.80
CA ALA A 11 26.57 3.18 1.13
C ALA A 11 28.01 3.51 0.70
N GLN A 12 28.98 2.61 0.90
CA GLN A 12 30.36 2.79 0.43
C GLN A 12 30.46 2.80 -1.10
N ARG A 13 29.68 1.99 -1.81
CA ARG A 13 29.60 2.06 -3.29
C ARG A 13 28.99 3.37 -3.75
N VAL A 14 27.94 3.86 -3.06
CA VAL A 14 27.31 5.16 -3.35
C VAL A 14 28.29 6.31 -3.11
N LEU A 15 29.05 6.27 -2.01
CA LEU A 15 30.04 7.29 -1.64
C LEU A 15 31.38 7.09 -2.35
N GLY A 16 31.69 5.87 -2.76
CA GLY A 16 33.02 5.44 -3.25
C GLY A 16 33.25 5.49 -4.74
N GLY A 17 32.28 5.90 -5.58
CA GLY A 17 32.69 6.16 -6.94
C GLY A 17 31.84 5.74 -8.13
N GLU A 18 30.57 5.34 -7.98
CA GLU A 18 29.72 5.35 -9.16
C GLU A 18 29.34 6.79 -9.51
N PRO A 19 29.75 7.33 -10.69
CA PRO A 19 29.57 8.74 -11.03
C PRO A 19 28.12 9.22 -10.94
N GLU A 20 27.17 8.34 -11.22
CA GLU A 20 25.73 8.64 -11.14
C GLU A 20 25.25 8.78 -9.70
N LEU A 21 25.71 7.92 -8.79
CA LEU A 21 25.34 7.96 -7.38
C LEU A 21 26.00 9.13 -6.65
N LYS A 22 27.24 9.46 -7.04
CA LYS A 22 27.94 10.65 -6.55
C LYS A 22 27.18 11.94 -6.95
N ARG A 23 26.73 12.03 -8.19
CA ARG A 23 25.90 13.16 -8.67
C ARG A 23 24.56 13.24 -7.96
N LYS A 24 23.93 12.10 -7.60
CA LYS A 24 22.70 12.05 -6.80
C LYS A 24 22.95 12.51 -5.37
N ALA A 25 24.08 12.17 -4.75
CA ALA A 25 24.47 12.65 -3.43
C ALA A 25 24.71 14.17 -3.43
N GLU A 26 25.35 14.70 -4.45
CA GLU A 26 25.54 16.14 -4.67
C GLU A 26 24.18 16.87 -4.87
N ALA A 27 23.17 16.19 -5.43
CA ALA A 27 21.79 16.68 -5.54
C ALA A 27 20.96 16.56 -4.25
N GLY A 28 21.58 16.23 -3.09
CA GLY A 28 20.90 16.17 -1.80
C GLY A 28 20.34 14.81 -1.41
N PHE A 29 20.65 13.73 -2.16
CA PHE A 29 20.29 12.37 -1.75
C PHE A 29 20.93 12.01 -0.40
N ARG A 30 20.12 11.49 0.52
CA ARG A 30 20.57 10.98 1.83
C ARG A 30 20.09 9.55 2.02
N LEU A 31 20.99 8.67 2.46
CA LEU A 31 20.66 7.34 2.94
C LEU A 31 20.69 7.35 4.47
N ILE A 32 19.55 7.09 5.10
CA ILE A 32 19.40 7.02 6.55
C ILE A 32 19.05 5.58 6.92
N TYR A 33 19.95 4.92 7.64
CA TYR A 33 19.69 3.60 8.19
C TYR A 33 19.34 3.71 9.67
N ILE A 34 18.15 3.27 10.04
CA ILE A 34 17.64 3.29 11.41
C ILE A 34 17.44 1.85 11.87
N PRO A 35 18.37 1.28 12.68
CA PRO A 35 18.18 -0.04 13.26
C PRO A 35 17.00 -0.01 14.23
N HIS A 36 16.09 -0.97 14.11
CA HIS A 36 14.90 -1.04 14.94
C HIS A 36 14.51 -2.50 15.17
N GLU A 37 13.85 -2.78 16.29
CA GLU A 37 13.25 -4.08 16.55
C GLU A 37 12.10 -4.35 15.56
N ASN A 38 11.83 -5.64 15.31
CA ASN A 38 10.74 -6.02 14.41
C ASN A 38 9.38 -5.85 15.10
N ASN A 39 8.79 -4.68 14.98
CA ASN A 39 7.46 -4.33 15.48
C ASN A 39 6.36 -4.47 14.40
N GLY A 40 6.62 -5.29 13.38
CA GLY A 40 5.72 -5.50 12.26
C GLY A 40 5.85 -4.45 11.15
N TYR A 41 5.02 -4.60 10.13
CA TYR A 41 5.08 -3.76 8.92
C TYR A 41 4.82 -2.28 9.25
N GLY A 42 3.66 -1.98 9.86
CA GLY A 42 3.28 -0.61 10.20
C GLY A 42 4.24 0.03 11.20
N GLY A 43 4.67 -0.70 12.25
CA GLY A 43 5.62 -0.21 13.24
C GLY A 43 6.97 0.15 12.64
N GLY A 44 7.51 -0.69 11.74
CA GLY A 44 8.75 -0.39 11.02
C GLY A 44 8.63 0.87 10.15
N HIS A 45 7.54 1.01 9.40
CA HIS A 45 7.31 2.20 8.57
C HIS A 45 7.06 3.46 9.41
N ASN A 46 6.46 3.35 10.58
CA ASN A 46 6.26 4.49 11.49
C ASN A 46 7.59 5.11 11.94
N VAL A 47 8.65 4.33 12.08
CA VAL A 47 9.99 4.86 12.40
C VAL A 47 10.47 5.78 11.28
N ALA A 48 10.37 5.33 10.03
CA ALA A 48 10.75 6.13 8.86
C ALA A 48 9.83 7.34 8.65
N LEU A 49 8.53 7.19 8.88
CA LEU A 49 7.54 8.26 8.78
C LEU A 49 7.80 9.38 9.81
N LYS A 50 8.11 9.02 11.06
CA LYS A 50 8.49 9.99 12.10
C LYS A 50 9.76 10.75 11.73
N GLU A 51 10.71 10.10 11.06
CA GLU A 51 11.91 10.78 10.58
C GLU A 51 11.58 11.71 9.39
N ALA A 52 10.76 11.27 8.46
CA ALA A 52 10.26 12.11 7.36
C ALA A 52 9.52 13.36 7.86
N GLN A 53 8.72 13.23 8.95
CA GLN A 53 8.06 14.37 9.60
C GLN A 53 9.09 15.38 10.13
N LYS A 54 10.16 14.93 10.81
CA LYS A 54 11.23 15.81 11.33
C LYS A 54 11.99 16.52 10.20
N LEU A 55 12.15 15.84 9.05
CA LEU A 55 12.81 16.40 7.87
C LEU A 55 11.91 17.37 7.08
N GLY A 56 10.65 17.53 7.45
CA GLY A 56 9.70 18.37 6.73
C GLY A 56 9.37 17.86 5.32
N SER A 57 9.39 16.54 5.11
CA SER A 57 9.09 15.94 3.81
C SER A 57 7.69 16.31 3.34
N VAL A 58 7.55 16.67 2.06
CA VAL A 58 6.24 16.96 1.44
C VAL A 58 5.50 15.67 1.10
N TYR A 59 6.24 14.67 0.62
CA TYR A 59 5.75 13.34 0.28
C TYR A 59 6.57 12.26 0.95
N HIS A 60 5.96 11.08 1.13
CA HIS A 60 6.63 9.89 1.63
C HIS A 60 6.18 8.65 0.86
N LEU A 61 7.13 7.83 0.43
CA LEU A 61 6.85 6.55 -0.21
C LEU A 61 7.15 5.40 0.75
N VAL A 62 6.13 4.62 1.06
CA VAL A 62 6.25 3.27 1.62
C VAL A 62 6.29 2.29 0.46
N VAL A 63 7.35 1.50 0.36
CA VAL A 63 7.54 0.56 -0.76
C VAL A 63 8.19 -0.74 -0.29
N ASN A 64 7.68 -1.86 -0.81
CA ASN A 64 8.28 -3.16 -0.57
C ASN A 64 9.61 -3.33 -1.35
N PRO A 65 10.57 -4.10 -0.82
CA PRO A 65 11.87 -4.29 -1.46
C PRO A 65 11.81 -5.09 -2.77
N ASP A 66 10.69 -5.76 -3.05
CA ASP A 66 10.45 -6.54 -4.27
C ASP A 66 9.57 -5.80 -5.30
N VAL A 67 9.46 -4.48 -5.16
CA VAL A 67 8.86 -3.55 -6.14
C VAL A 67 9.95 -2.85 -6.93
N TRP A 68 9.76 -2.74 -8.24
CA TRP A 68 10.63 -1.98 -9.14
C TRP A 68 9.82 -1.19 -10.17
N PHE A 69 10.34 -0.06 -10.62
CA PHE A 69 9.69 0.86 -11.56
C PHE A 69 10.69 1.75 -12.27
N GLY A 70 10.27 2.33 -13.39
CA GLY A 70 11.08 3.26 -14.16
C GLY A 70 11.18 4.66 -13.52
N PRO A 71 12.15 5.46 -13.96
CA PRO A 71 12.41 6.79 -13.42
C PRO A 71 11.25 7.79 -13.65
N GLU A 72 10.37 7.53 -14.59
CA GLU A 72 9.21 8.36 -14.95
C GLU A 72 8.08 8.29 -13.92
N VAL A 73 8.03 7.23 -13.09
CA VAL A 73 6.90 7.00 -12.18
C VAL A 73 6.81 8.07 -11.10
N MET A 74 7.91 8.35 -10.39
CA MET A 74 7.88 9.30 -9.28
C MET A 74 7.57 10.73 -9.72
N PRO A 75 8.19 11.28 -10.81
CA PRO A 75 7.81 12.59 -11.33
C PRO A 75 6.33 12.69 -11.68
N ALA A 76 5.75 11.70 -12.36
CA ALA A 76 4.35 11.70 -12.74
C ALA A 76 3.39 11.67 -11.54
N LEU A 77 3.74 10.94 -10.46
CA LEU A 77 2.93 10.91 -9.23
C LEU A 77 3.01 12.24 -8.48
N ILE A 78 4.20 12.84 -8.39
CA ILE A 78 4.42 14.13 -7.73
C ILE A 78 3.66 15.22 -8.49
N GLU A 79 3.84 15.32 -9.81
CA GLU A 79 3.13 16.30 -10.66
C GLU A 79 1.62 16.20 -10.50
N TYR A 80 1.09 14.96 -10.47
CA TYR A 80 -0.34 14.77 -10.27
C TYR A 80 -0.78 15.22 -8.88
N MET A 81 -0.07 14.84 -7.84
CA MET A 81 -0.42 15.23 -6.47
C MET A 81 -0.25 16.74 -6.23
N ASP A 82 0.73 17.39 -6.87
CA ASP A 82 0.91 18.85 -6.78
C ASP A 82 -0.28 19.62 -7.37
N ALA A 83 -0.90 19.06 -8.42
CA ALA A 83 -2.08 19.61 -9.07
C ALA A 83 -3.41 19.24 -8.38
N HIS A 84 -3.40 18.28 -7.42
CA HIS A 84 -4.59 17.71 -6.78
C HIS A 84 -4.39 17.60 -5.26
N GLU A 85 -4.69 18.68 -4.54
CA GLU A 85 -4.51 18.77 -3.08
C GLU A 85 -5.43 17.81 -2.30
N GLU A 86 -6.56 17.44 -2.90
CA GLU A 86 -7.51 16.46 -2.35
C GLU A 86 -6.96 15.04 -2.28
N VAL A 87 -5.86 14.72 -3.00
CA VAL A 87 -5.26 13.38 -2.99
C VAL A 87 -4.29 13.23 -1.83
N GLY A 88 -4.64 12.38 -0.87
CA GLY A 88 -3.79 12.05 0.29
C GLY A 88 -2.89 10.84 0.08
N GLN A 89 -3.33 9.89 -0.77
CA GLN A 89 -2.58 8.68 -1.10
C GLN A 89 -2.78 8.32 -2.57
N ILE A 90 -1.70 7.88 -3.23
CA ILE A 90 -1.77 7.43 -4.62
C ILE A 90 -0.99 6.13 -4.81
N MET A 91 -1.51 5.24 -5.65
CA MET A 91 -0.89 3.97 -6.04
C MET A 91 -0.96 3.79 -7.56
N PRO A 92 0.18 3.53 -8.25
CA PRO A 92 0.21 3.18 -9.67
C PRO A 92 -0.49 1.87 -9.99
N LYS A 93 -0.62 1.56 -11.28
CA LYS A 93 -0.95 0.21 -11.73
C LYS A 93 0.19 -0.74 -11.36
N VAL A 94 -0.15 -1.85 -10.72
CA VAL A 94 0.82 -2.87 -10.31
C VAL A 94 0.70 -4.10 -11.20
N LEU A 95 1.82 -4.53 -11.77
CA LEU A 95 1.90 -5.74 -12.59
C LEU A 95 2.78 -6.79 -11.91
N TYR A 96 2.53 -8.04 -12.26
CA TYR A 96 3.52 -9.11 -12.10
C TYR A 96 4.66 -8.95 -13.11
N PRO A 97 5.84 -9.55 -12.88
CA PRO A 97 6.93 -9.53 -13.87
C PRO A 97 6.54 -10.05 -15.26
N ASN A 98 5.52 -10.90 -15.35
CA ASN A 98 4.96 -11.42 -16.61
C ASN A 98 3.95 -10.48 -17.29
N GLY A 99 3.78 -9.26 -16.80
CA GLY A 99 2.86 -8.25 -17.35
C GLY A 99 1.39 -8.40 -16.94
N GLN A 100 1.02 -9.43 -16.17
CA GLN A 100 -0.35 -9.56 -15.68
C GLN A 100 -0.65 -8.57 -14.55
N ILE A 101 -1.87 -8.04 -14.51
CA ILE A 101 -2.31 -7.10 -13.48
C ILE A 101 -2.41 -7.79 -12.12
N GLN A 102 -1.77 -7.18 -11.11
CA GLN A 102 -2.03 -7.45 -9.71
C GLN A 102 -3.22 -6.61 -9.23
N ARG A 103 -4.28 -7.26 -8.77
CA ARG A 103 -5.51 -6.61 -8.33
C ARG A 103 -5.36 -6.14 -6.89
N LEU A 104 -4.63 -5.06 -6.70
CA LEU A 104 -4.22 -4.53 -5.41
C LEU A 104 -5.01 -3.31 -4.95
N ALA A 105 -5.84 -2.73 -5.84
CA ALA A 105 -6.88 -1.77 -5.51
C ALA A 105 -8.21 -2.51 -5.36
N LYS A 106 -8.88 -2.38 -4.20
CA LYS A 106 -10.05 -3.20 -3.84
C LYS A 106 -11.09 -2.40 -3.07
N MET A 107 -12.29 -2.97 -2.94
CA MET A 107 -13.29 -2.48 -2.00
C MET A 107 -12.87 -2.76 -0.54
N LEU A 108 -13.52 -2.13 0.43
CA LEU A 108 -13.36 -2.49 1.84
C LEU A 108 -13.90 -3.90 2.09
N PRO A 109 -13.12 -4.77 2.76
CA PRO A 109 -13.48 -6.15 2.94
C PRO A 109 -14.57 -6.34 4.01
N THR A 110 -15.42 -7.32 3.77
CA THR A 110 -16.33 -7.86 4.78
C THR A 110 -15.73 -9.10 5.44
N PRO A 111 -16.31 -9.62 6.54
CA PRO A 111 -15.87 -10.89 7.12
C PRO A 111 -15.81 -12.03 6.08
N LEU A 112 -16.75 -12.07 5.15
CA LEU A 112 -16.78 -13.09 4.11
C LEU A 112 -15.65 -12.94 3.08
N ASP A 113 -15.18 -11.73 2.80
CA ASP A 113 -14.03 -11.48 1.92
C ASP A 113 -12.72 -11.92 2.57
N PHE A 114 -12.62 -11.83 3.89
CA PHE A 114 -11.48 -12.32 4.65
C PHE A 114 -11.50 -13.85 4.80
N PHE A 115 -12.56 -14.38 5.41
CA PHE A 115 -12.61 -15.79 5.82
C PHE A 115 -13.11 -16.74 4.73
N GLY A 116 -13.92 -16.25 3.78
CA GLY A 116 -14.48 -17.06 2.73
C GLY A 116 -13.44 -17.80 1.89
N ARG A 117 -12.27 -17.18 1.69
CA ARG A 117 -11.15 -17.80 0.95
C ARG A 117 -10.54 -19.01 1.66
N PHE A 118 -10.72 -19.13 2.97
CA PHE A 118 -10.21 -20.24 3.77
C PHE A 118 -11.26 -21.32 4.01
N CYS A 119 -12.55 -20.92 4.05
CA CYS A 119 -13.63 -21.78 4.50
C CYS A 119 -14.56 -22.27 3.37
N LEU A 120 -14.57 -21.60 2.22
CA LEU A 120 -15.52 -21.89 1.14
C LEU A 120 -14.82 -22.34 -0.14
N PRO A 121 -15.41 -23.28 -0.89
CA PRO A 121 -14.96 -23.64 -2.23
C PRO A 121 -14.93 -22.43 -3.18
N GLU A 122 -13.93 -22.36 -4.04
CA GLU A 122 -13.69 -21.23 -4.94
C GLU A 122 -14.90 -20.88 -5.80
N PHE A 123 -15.65 -21.86 -6.29
CA PHE A 123 -16.81 -21.64 -7.16
C PHE A 123 -17.92 -20.85 -6.47
N LEU A 124 -18.07 -20.97 -5.13
CA LEU A 124 -19.07 -20.24 -4.35
C LEU A 124 -18.68 -18.75 -4.14
N ILE A 125 -17.40 -18.47 -4.04
CA ILE A 125 -16.90 -17.13 -3.74
C ILE A 125 -16.35 -16.40 -4.98
N ARG A 126 -16.21 -17.08 -6.12
CA ARG A 126 -15.57 -16.53 -7.34
C ARG A 126 -16.22 -15.22 -7.82
N ARG A 127 -17.58 -15.19 -7.89
CA ARG A 127 -18.30 -13.97 -8.30
C ARG A 127 -18.08 -12.83 -7.32
N ARG A 128 -18.09 -13.14 -6.02
CA ARG A 128 -17.84 -12.17 -4.95
C ARG A 128 -16.41 -11.64 -4.99
N ASN A 129 -15.42 -12.54 -5.12
CA ASN A 129 -14.01 -12.14 -5.21
C ASN A 129 -13.77 -11.23 -6.41
N LYS A 130 -14.40 -11.50 -7.58
CA LYS A 130 -14.29 -10.63 -8.74
C LYS A 130 -14.84 -9.23 -8.47
N LYS A 131 -15.95 -9.10 -7.72
CA LYS A 131 -16.50 -7.82 -7.31
C LYS A 131 -15.56 -7.09 -6.32
N PHE A 132 -15.16 -7.78 -5.28
CA PHE A 132 -14.24 -7.26 -4.26
C PHE A 132 -12.92 -6.76 -4.87
N GLU A 133 -12.34 -7.50 -5.81
CA GLU A 133 -11.10 -7.20 -6.52
C GLU A 133 -11.30 -6.26 -7.73
N LEU A 134 -12.48 -5.68 -7.91
CA LEU A 134 -12.81 -4.71 -8.97
C LEU A 134 -12.42 -5.18 -10.38
N VAL A 135 -12.53 -6.49 -10.67
CA VAL A 135 -12.10 -7.08 -11.95
C VAL A 135 -12.74 -6.41 -13.16
N GLN A 136 -13.99 -5.96 -13.00
CA GLN A 136 -14.78 -5.36 -14.09
C GLN A 136 -14.29 -3.94 -14.46
N SER A 137 -13.52 -3.27 -13.58
CA SER A 137 -12.92 -1.96 -13.89
C SER A 137 -11.87 -2.04 -15.01
N GLY A 138 -11.31 -3.23 -15.26
CA GLY A 138 -10.19 -3.42 -16.18
C GLY A 138 -8.92 -2.68 -15.74
N PHE A 139 -8.96 -1.95 -14.63
CA PHE A 139 -7.85 -1.14 -14.11
C PHE A 139 -7.27 -0.17 -15.14
N SER A 140 -8.14 0.41 -15.98
CA SER A 140 -7.77 1.30 -17.08
C SER A 140 -7.99 2.78 -16.79
N LYS A 141 -8.79 3.10 -15.76
CA LYS A 141 -9.14 4.47 -15.37
C LYS A 141 -8.70 4.77 -13.95
N LYS A 142 -8.50 6.06 -13.65
CA LYS A 142 -8.32 6.54 -12.28
C LYS A 142 -9.57 6.23 -11.45
N MET A 143 -9.38 5.81 -10.22
CA MET A 143 -10.46 5.46 -9.30
C MET A 143 -10.09 5.85 -7.87
N ASN A 144 -11.02 6.45 -7.14
CA ASN A 144 -10.87 6.70 -5.71
C ASN A 144 -11.24 5.42 -4.93
N ILE A 145 -10.25 4.71 -4.38
CA ILE A 145 -10.36 3.33 -3.88
C ILE A 145 -9.97 3.26 -2.41
N PRO A 146 -10.84 2.74 -1.52
CA PRO A 146 -10.62 2.75 -0.06
C PRO A 146 -9.63 1.69 0.45
N PHE A 147 -9.15 0.83 -0.41
CA PHE A 147 -8.13 -0.16 -0.11
C PHE A 147 -7.09 -0.23 -1.22
N LEU A 148 -5.93 0.35 -0.98
CA LEU A 148 -4.73 0.26 -1.79
C LEU A 148 -3.68 -0.56 -1.01
N SER A 149 -3.05 -1.53 -1.68
CA SER A 149 -2.11 -2.45 -1.03
C SER A 149 -0.86 -1.76 -0.51
N GLY A 150 -0.34 -2.26 0.61
CA GLY A 150 0.88 -1.80 1.26
C GLY A 150 2.15 -1.92 0.42
N CYS A 151 2.15 -2.69 -0.68
CA CYS A 151 3.37 -2.86 -1.47
C CYS A 151 3.93 -1.55 -2.06
N PHE A 152 3.07 -0.54 -2.27
CA PHE A 152 3.44 0.79 -2.73
C PHE A 152 2.39 1.80 -2.25
N MET A 153 2.74 2.65 -1.30
CA MET A 153 1.86 3.68 -0.76
C MET A 153 2.58 5.03 -0.80
N PHE A 154 2.21 5.88 -1.74
CA PHE A 154 2.78 7.22 -1.85
C PHE A 154 1.82 8.23 -1.21
N PHE A 155 2.28 8.85 -0.12
CA PHE A 155 1.49 9.71 0.74
C PHE A 155 1.84 11.18 0.59
N ARG A 156 0.85 12.06 0.70
CA ARG A 156 1.02 13.46 1.06
C ARG A 156 1.24 13.55 2.57
N MET A 157 2.35 14.14 3.01
CA MET A 157 2.68 14.20 4.43
C MET A 157 1.72 15.06 5.25
N SER A 158 1.18 16.14 4.70
CA SER A 158 0.15 16.96 5.38
C SER A 158 -1.10 16.13 5.68
N ALA A 159 -1.59 15.35 4.72
CA ALA A 159 -2.72 14.45 4.90
C ALA A 159 -2.40 13.34 5.93
N LEU A 160 -1.21 12.75 5.87
CA LEU A 160 -0.79 11.73 6.81
C LEU A 160 -0.65 12.27 8.24
N ASN A 161 -0.20 13.52 8.41
CA ASN A 161 -0.12 14.18 9.72
C ASN A 161 -1.51 14.37 10.34
N GLU A 162 -2.52 14.62 9.53
CA GLU A 162 -3.91 14.77 9.98
C GLU A 162 -4.58 13.41 10.28
N VAL A 163 -4.34 12.41 9.44
CA VAL A 163 -4.96 11.07 9.55
C VAL A 163 -4.26 10.23 10.62
N GLY A 164 -2.99 10.49 10.88
CA GLY A 164 -2.14 9.71 11.78
C GLY A 164 -1.37 8.59 11.09
N LEU A 165 -0.39 8.05 11.79
CA LEU A 165 0.52 7.01 11.31
C LEU A 165 -0.17 5.63 11.26
N PHE A 166 0.56 4.59 10.85
CA PHE A 166 0.05 3.22 10.91
C PHE A 166 -0.34 2.83 12.33
N ASP A 167 -1.45 2.11 12.45
CA ASP A 167 -1.91 1.57 13.73
C ASP A 167 -1.08 0.32 14.09
N GLU A 168 -0.22 0.45 15.10
CA GLU A 168 0.76 -0.58 15.49
C GLU A 168 0.12 -1.81 16.16
N GLN A 169 -1.20 -1.80 16.39
CA GLN A 169 -1.89 -3.03 16.79
C GLN A 169 -1.81 -4.13 15.72
N PHE A 170 -1.63 -3.75 14.44
CA PHE A 170 -1.45 -4.67 13.32
C PHE A 170 0.04 -4.97 13.13
N PHE A 171 0.46 -6.18 13.48
CA PHE A 171 1.83 -6.60 13.25
C PHE A 171 2.13 -6.78 11.75
N LEU A 172 1.24 -7.45 11.04
CA LEU A 172 1.32 -7.69 9.60
C LEU A 172 -0.08 -8.03 9.09
N TYR A 173 -0.44 -7.54 7.89
CA TYR A 173 -1.77 -7.59 7.25
C TYR A 173 -2.81 -6.70 7.93
N ALA A 174 -3.70 -6.15 7.15
CA ALA A 174 -4.75 -5.21 7.50
C ALA A 174 -4.29 -3.80 7.93
N GLU A 175 -3.00 -3.56 8.19
CA GLU A 175 -2.46 -2.22 8.44
C GLU A 175 -2.60 -1.29 7.24
N ASP A 176 -2.44 -1.82 6.02
CA ASP A 176 -2.61 -1.10 4.77
C ASP A 176 -4.08 -0.76 4.49
N ILE A 177 -4.99 -1.70 4.80
CA ILE A 177 -6.44 -1.47 4.69
C ILE A 177 -6.87 -0.39 5.70
N ASP A 178 -6.41 -0.48 6.94
CA ASP A 178 -6.72 0.47 7.99
C ASP A 178 -6.22 1.88 7.65
N MET A 179 -4.96 1.98 7.22
CA MET A 179 -4.35 3.25 6.82
C MET A 179 -5.07 3.87 5.64
N THR A 180 -5.31 3.09 4.58
CA THR A 180 -6.00 3.60 3.39
C THR A 180 -7.43 4.00 3.71
N ARG A 181 -8.16 3.23 4.55
CA ARG A 181 -9.52 3.57 4.96
C ARG A 181 -9.58 4.87 5.75
N ARG A 182 -8.67 5.08 6.72
CA ARG A 182 -8.57 6.34 7.47
C ARG A 182 -8.24 7.52 6.56
N MET A 183 -7.33 7.31 5.61
CA MET A 183 -7.02 8.31 4.60
C MET A 183 -8.24 8.64 3.72
N HIS A 184 -8.97 7.62 3.28
CA HIS A 184 -10.14 7.73 2.42
C HIS A 184 -11.32 8.48 3.08
N GLN A 185 -11.37 8.56 4.41
CA GLN A 185 -12.38 9.33 5.13
C GLN A 185 -12.23 10.85 4.96
N LYS A 186 -11.03 11.32 4.62
CA LYS A 186 -10.73 12.76 4.57
C LYS A 186 -10.15 13.21 3.23
N TYR A 187 -9.50 12.31 2.51
CA TYR A 187 -8.77 12.58 1.27
C TYR A 187 -9.09 11.53 0.22
N GLU A 188 -8.81 11.82 -1.03
CA GLU A 188 -8.83 10.79 -2.06
C GLU A 188 -7.66 9.82 -1.91
N THR A 189 -7.98 8.53 -2.08
CA THR A 189 -7.00 7.43 -2.15
C THR A 189 -7.03 6.86 -3.56
N LEU A 190 -6.11 7.34 -4.38
CA LEU A 190 -6.22 7.24 -5.83
C LEU A 190 -5.47 6.04 -6.40
N PHE A 191 -6.18 5.18 -7.13
CA PHE A 191 -5.56 4.27 -8.09
C PHE A 191 -5.25 5.03 -9.39
N PHE A 192 -3.97 5.06 -9.78
CA PHE A 192 -3.45 5.87 -10.89
C PHE A 192 -2.84 5.02 -12.00
N PRO A 193 -3.62 4.59 -13.00
CA PRO A 193 -3.17 3.64 -14.03
C PRO A 193 -2.27 4.26 -15.12
N SER A 194 -2.04 5.58 -15.09
CA SER A 194 -1.18 6.26 -16.07
C SER A 194 0.29 5.89 -15.92
N THR A 195 0.68 5.40 -14.73
CA THR A 195 2.00 4.86 -14.46
C THR A 195 1.92 3.41 -14.02
N THR A 196 3.00 2.66 -14.22
CA THR A 196 3.04 1.22 -13.94
C THR A 196 4.29 0.86 -13.14
N ILE A 197 4.09 0.01 -12.12
CA ILE A 197 5.16 -0.59 -11.35
C ILE A 197 5.06 -2.11 -11.42
N TYR A 198 6.14 -2.80 -11.08
CA TYR A 198 6.21 -4.26 -11.06
C TYR A 198 6.50 -4.75 -9.65
N HIS A 199 5.84 -5.81 -9.24
CA HIS A 199 5.98 -6.38 -7.92
C HIS A 199 6.11 -7.90 -7.99
N THR A 200 7.19 -8.44 -7.43
CA THR A 200 7.47 -9.88 -7.42
C THR A 200 6.76 -10.54 -6.24
N PHE A 201 5.43 -10.55 -6.28
CA PHE A 201 4.62 -11.01 -5.16
C PHE A 201 4.75 -12.51 -4.90
N THR A 202 5.24 -12.87 -3.70
CA THR A 202 5.23 -14.23 -3.18
C THR A 202 4.14 -14.39 -2.13
N ARG A 203 3.15 -15.29 -2.36
CA ARG A 203 2.02 -15.53 -1.44
C ARG A 203 2.47 -16.18 -0.12
N GLY A 204 3.12 -15.43 0.76
CA GLY A 204 3.71 -15.93 2.00
C GLY A 204 2.69 -16.54 2.98
N SER A 205 1.52 -15.92 3.16
CA SER A 205 0.48 -16.38 4.11
C SER A 205 -0.10 -17.77 3.78
N ARG A 206 -0.01 -18.21 2.53
CA ARG A 206 -0.46 -19.57 2.13
C ARG A 206 0.60 -20.65 2.36
N ARG A 207 1.85 -20.26 2.66
CA ARG A 207 2.99 -21.18 2.81
C ARG A 207 3.44 -21.35 4.26
N SER A 208 2.94 -20.53 5.20
CA SER A 208 3.35 -20.55 6.60
C SER A 208 2.14 -20.48 7.53
N LEU A 209 1.98 -21.47 8.41
CA LEU A 209 0.95 -21.47 9.46
C LEU A 209 1.07 -20.26 10.38
N ARG A 210 2.30 -19.83 10.70
CA ARG A 210 2.56 -18.62 11.49
C ARG A 210 1.99 -17.37 10.82
N LEU A 211 2.26 -17.18 9.53
CA LEU A 211 1.74 -16.03 8.78
C LEU A 211 0.22 -16.10 8.60
N MET A 212 -0.34 -17.30 8.48
CA MET A 212 -1.80 -17.48 8.46
C MET A 212 -2.44 -17.04 9.77
N TRP A 213 -1.87 -17.43 10.93
CA TRP A 213 -2.38 -17.00 12.23
C TRP A 213 -2.27 -15.50 12.44
N ILE A 214 -1.14 -14.89 12.04
CA ILE A 214 -0.98 -13.43 12.07
C ILE A 214 -2.08 -12.76 11.23
N HIS A 215 -2.35 -13.27 10.03
CA HIS A 215 -3.41 -12.73 9.17
C HIS A 215 -4.80 -12.84 9.82
N ILE A 216 -5.12 -13.98 10.43
CA ILE A 216 -6.39 -14.17 11.15
C ILE A 216 -6.52 -13.18 12.30
N ILE A 217 -5.48 -13.04 13.14
CA ILE A 217 -5.46 -12.10 14.26
C ILE A 217 -5.65 -10.65 13.78
N SER A 218 -4.90 -10.24 12.77
CA SER A 218 -5.01 -8.90 12.20
C SER A 218 -6.39 -8.64 11.58
N THR A 219 -6.96 -9.64 10.91
CA THR A 219 -8.34 -9.57 10.40
C THR A 219 -9.36 -9.37 11.53
N ILE A 220 -9.24 -10.12 12.63
CA ILE A 220 -10.13 -9.98 13.80
C ILE A 220 -9.99 -8.58 14.39
N LYS A 221 -8.76 -8.09 14.58
CA LYS A 221 -8.50 -6.72 15.06
C LYS A 221 -9.13 -5.66 14.16
N TYR A 222 -8.99 -5.81 12.84
CA TYR A 222 -9.60 -4.91 11.86
C TYR A 222 -11.13 -4.89 11.97
N LEU A 223 -11.75 -6.08 12.04
CA LEU A 223 -13.20 -6.20 12.16
C LEU A 223 -13.72 -5.71 13.52
N ASN A 224 -12.95 -5.88 14.60
CA ASN A 224 -13.29 -5.32 15.91
C ASN A 224 -13.22 -3.77 15.91
N LYS A 225 -12.25 -3.20 15.20
CA LYS A 225 -12.10 -1.75 15.08
C LYS A 225 -13.20 -1.12 14.23
N TRP A 226 -13.53 -1.73 13.09
CA TRP A 226 -14.39 -1.12 12.06
C TRP A 226 -15.81 -1.71 11.99
N GLY A 227 -16.05 -2.80 12.66
CA GLY A 227 -17.31 -3.51 12.64
C GLY A 227 -17.31 -4.77 11.78
N TRP A 228 -17.95 -5.81 12.30
CA TRP A 228 -18.08 -7.11 11.62
C TRP A 228 -19.16 -7.04 10.54
N TRP A 229 -20.42 -6.93 10.93
CA TRP A 229 -21.57 -6.99 10.02
C TRP A 229 -22.23 -5.62 9.81
N ASN A 230 -22.30 -4.82 10.88
CA ASN A 230 -22.94 -3.51 10.90
C ASN A 230 -21.89 -2.39 10.74
N ASP A 231 -21.38 -2.23 9.51
CA ASP A 231 -20.46 -1.17 9.12
C ASP A 231 -21.12 -0.40 7.97
N SER A 232 -21.89 0.64 8.33
CA SER A 232 -22.64 1.48 7.38
C SER A 232 -21.70 2.25 6.47
N GLU A 233 -20.60 2.76 7.03
CA GLU A 233 -19.57 3.48 6.27
C GLU A 233 -18.96 2.59 5.19
N ARG A 234 -18.57 1.35 5.52
CA ARG A 234 -18.07 0.38 4.52
C ARG A 234 -19.08 0.14 3.41
N LYS A 235 -20.38 0.05 3.74
CA LYS A 235 -21.43 -0.14 2.72
C LYS A 235 -21.48 1.04 1.78
N GLU A 236 -21.55 2.25 2.33
CA GLU A 236 -21.62 3.49 1.56
C GLU A 236 -20.39 3.68 0.66
N ILE A 237 -19.18 3.55 1.22
CA ILE A 237 -17.93 3.64 0.46
C ILE A 237 -17.89 2.62 -0.67
N ASN A 238 -18.25 1.36 -0.40
CA ASN A 238 -18.24 0.33 -1.43
C ASN A 238 -19.29 0.57 -2.53
N GLU A 239 -20.45 1.15 -2.22
CA GLU A 239 -21.43 1.56 -3.25
C GLU A 239 -20.89 2.71 -4.11
N ASN A 240 -20.22 3.68 -3.50
CA ASN A 240 -19.57 4.78 -4.24
C ASN A 240 -18.50 4.26 -5.20
N VAL A 241 -17.67 3.29 -4.76
CA VAL A 241 -16.70 2.62 -5.65
C VAL A 241 -17.39 1.92 -6.82
N LYS A 242 -18.50 1.22 -6.57
CA LYS A 242 -19.26 0.55 -7.65
C LYS A 242 -19.83 1.55 -8.65
N ALA A 243 -20.31 2.70 -8.18
CA ALA A 243 -20.84 3.76 -9.05
C ALA A 243 -19.75 4.31 -9.99
N GLN A 244 -18.50 4.48 -9.50
CA GLN A 244 -17.37 4.94 -10.33
C GLN A 244 -17.05 4.00 -11.49
N ILE A 245 -17.27 2.69 -11.35
CA ILE A 245 -16.97 1.69 -12.39
C ILE A 245 -18.18 1.32 -13.25
N GLY A 246 -19.26 2.13 -13.21
CA GLY A 246 -20.39 2.04 -14.14
C GLY A 246 -21.51 1.11 -13.74
N GLY A 247 -21.71 0.84 -12.44
CA GLY A 247 -22.90 0.13 -11.94
C GLY A 247 -23.04 -1.35 -12.38
N ALA A 248 -22.09 -1.88 -13.13
CA ALA A 248 -22.13 -3.23 -13.73
C ALA A 248 -21.55 -4.33 -12.80
N LEU A 249 -21.80 -4.22 -11.49
CA LEU A 249 -21.32 -5.22 -10.51
C LEU A 249 -22.38 -6.23 -10.10
#